data_10e9c3d99c68bb66953fe8170b9f4510
#
_entry.id   10e9c3d99c68bb66953fe8170b9f4510
#
_cell.length_a   1.000
_cell.length_b   1.000
_cell.length_c   1.000
_cell.angle_alpha   90.00
_cell.angle_beta   90.00
_cell.angle_gamma   90.00
#
_symmetry.space_group_name_H-M   'P 1'
#
loop_
_entity.id
_entity.type
_entity.pdbx_description
1 polymer ?
#
loop_
_entity_poly.entity_id
_entity_poly.type
_entity_poly.pdbx_seq_one_letter_code
_entity_poly.pdbx_strand_id
1 'polypeptide(L)'
;MGQVLSDPELEAARGRLRRTIGPIGVWSFAFDVMSADDEAATARAIEDQGFPVLWIPEGSGSKEALAHAGHLLSSTDRLVVATGIANMWARDPQAAASGARTLGEAYPGRFILGVGAGHGYSAALRGSTWERPFTRMAGYVEAIAEAPYGGPQPEPPVPLLLAALGPRMLGLAAAQTAGAHSYFVPVAHTEVARRALGPDPFLAVEQTVIPLADGDRALEVARSWARHYLELPNYADNLRRFGFSDDDVRSPGSDRLLEATMVWGGVDAIVERVRAHLDAGADHVCVQVIEDEDGATVRLDVLAEVFAALR
;
A
#
# COMPACT_ATOMS: atom_id res chain seq x y z
N MET A 1 -25.97 7.36 -1.42
CA MET A 1 -24.64 6.73 -1.33
C MET A 1 -24.04 7.24 -0.02
N GLY A 2 -23.91 6.34 0.98
CA GLY A 2 -23.28 6.66 2.26
C GLY A 2 -21.78 6.88 2.07
N GLN A 3 -21.22 7.91 2.67
CA GLN A 3 -19.79 8.11 2.77
C GLN A 3 -19.27 7.43 4.03
N VAL A 4 -18.03 6.89 4.00
CA VAL A 4 -17.38 6.27 5.17
C VAL A 4 -17.21 7.29 6.29
N LEU A 5 -16.98 8.55 5.92
CA LEU A 5 -16.89 9.73 6.78
C LEU A 5 -17.68 10.87 6.12
N SER A 6 -18.18 11.81 6.89
CA SER A 6 -18.72 13.07 6.34
C SER A 6 -17.61 13.88 5.65
N ASP A 7 -17.96 14.83 4.78
CA ASP A 7 -16.96 15.65 4.08
C ASP A 7 -15.97 16.34 5.02
N PRO A 8 -16.40 16.95 6.16
CA PRO A 8 -15.44 17.51 7.13
C PRO A 8 -14.54 16.47 7.79
N GLU A 9 -15.05 15.27 8.05
CA GLU A 9 -14.24 14.18 8.62
C GLU A 9 -13.23 13.63 7.61
N LEU A 10 -13.59 13.53 6.33
CA LEU A 10 -12.67 13.16 5.25
C LEU A 10 -11.55 14.19 5.10
N GLU A 11 -11.86 15.47 5.10
CA GLU A 11 -10.86 16.55 5.04
C GLU A 11 -9.93 16.49 6.25
N ALA A 12 -10.47 16.34 7.45
CA ALA A 12 -9.68 16.18 8.66
C ALA A 12 -8.78 14.94 8.62
N ALA A 13 -9.28 13.80 8.12
CA ALA A 13 -8.51 12.56 7.97
C ALA A 13 -7.37 12.73 6.96
N ARG A 14 -7.60 13.35 5.80
CA ARG A 14 -6.60 13.67 4.77
C ARG A 14 -5.48 14.54 5.31
N GLY A 15 -5.85 15.61 6.02
CA GLY A 15 -4.89 16.50 6.68
C GLY A 15 -4.09 15.79 7.78
N ARG A 16 -4.72 14.91 8.57
CA ARG A 16 -3.99 14.09 9.56
C ARG A 16 -3.00 13.16 8.92
N LEU A 17 -3.39 12.40 7.88
CA LEU A 17 -2.48 11.49 7.17
C LEU A 17 -1.19 12.19 6.76
N ARG A 18 -1.28 13.35 6.10
CA ARG A 18 -0.10 14.13 5.68
C ARG A 18 0.81 14.50 6.85
N ARG A 19 0.23 14.89 8.00
CA ARG A 19 1.02 15.28 9.18
C ARG A 19 1.58 14.08 9.95
N THR A 20 0.84 12.97 10.00
CA THR A 20 1.18 11.83 10.86
C THR A 20 2.19 10.89 10.18
N ILE A 21 1.98 10.58 8.91
CA ILE A 21 2.86 9.62 8.23
C ILE A 21 3.87 10.25 7.25
N GLY A 22 3.74 11.57 6.99
CA GLY A 22 4.71 12.32 6.17
C GLY A 22 4.92 11.74 4.78
N PRO A 23 6.05 12.11 4.11
CA PRO A 23 6.26 11.77 2.70
C PRO A 23 6.81 10.36 2.46
N ILE A 24 7.31 9.67 3.48
CA ILE A 24 7.97 8.35 3.31
C ILE A 24 7.61 7.38 4.42
N GLY A 25 7.43 6.11 4.06
CA GLY A 25 7.22 4.98 4.96
C GLY A 25 7.84 3.69 4.43
N VAL A 26 7.72 2.63 5.21
CA VAL A 26 8.20 1.28 4.86
C VAL A 26 7.02 0.44 4.40
N TRP A 27 7.20 -0.34 3.35
CA TRP A 27 6.29 -1.37 2.91
C TRP A 27 7.04 -2.70 2.83
N SER A 28 6.50 -3.81 3.37
CA SER A 28 7.25 -5.07 3.32
C SER A 28 6.38 -6.31 3.41
N PHE A 29 6.68 -7.31 2.55
CA PHE A 29 6.22 -8.70 2.67
C PHE A 29 6.97 -9.50 3.73
N ALA A 30 8.16 -9.06 4.16
CA ALA A 30 8.98 -9.81 5.11
C ALA A 30 8.24 -10.16 6.41
N PHE A 31 7.32 -9.29 6.83
CA PHE A 31 6.51 -9.49 8.03
C PHE A 31 5.57 -10.68 7.93
N ASP A 32 5.19 -11.13 6.73
CA ASP A 32 4.31 -12.31 6.56
C ASP A 32 4.99 -13.62 6.96
N VAL A 33 6.32 -13.70 6.87
CA VAL A 33 7.10 -14.91 7.13
C VAL A 33 7.94 -14.88 8.42
N MET A 34 8.03 -13.72 9.09
CA MET A 34 8.71 -13.58 10.37
C MET A 34 7.94 -14.26 11.50
N SER A 35 8.66 -14.72 12.54
CA SER A 35 8.04 -15.06 13.81
C SER A 35 7.46 -13.80 14.50
N ALA A 36 6.55 -13.98 15.46
CA ALA A 36 5.96 -12.87 16.21
C ALA A 36 7.01 -12.01 16.94
N ASP A 37 8.04 -12.65 17.49
CA ASP A 37 9.12 -11.95 18.19
C ASP A 37 10.02 -11.17 17.22
N ASP A 38 10.36 -11.76 16.06
CA ASP A 38 11.20 -11.12 15.07
C ASP A 38 10.49 -9.93 14.42
N GLU A 39 9.20 -10.05 14.07
CA GLU A 39 8.44 -8.93 13.51
C GLU A 39 8.26 -7.79 14.51
N ALA A 40 8.03 -8.10 15.80
CA ALA A 40 7.95 -7.11 16.86
C ALA A 40 9.28 -6.37 17.03
N ALA A 41 10.42 -7.08 16.99
CA ALA A 41 11.76 -6.49 17.05
C ALA A 41 12.04 -5.61 15.83
N THR A 42 11.69 -6.08 14.63
CA THR A 42 11.88 -5.35 13.37
C THR A 42 11.01 -4.10 13.31
N ALA A 43 9.75 -4.18 13.74
CA ALA A 43 8.85 -3.02 13.79
C ALA A 43 9.36 -1.94 14.76
N ARG A 44 9.87 -2.32 15.94
CA ARG A 44 10.54 -1.39 16.86
C ARG A 44 11.77 -0.75 16.23
N ALA A 45 12.60 -1.51 15.52
CA ALA A 45 13.77 -0.97 14.85
C ALA A 45 13.40 0.04 13.74
N ILE A 46 12.32 -0.18 12.98
CA ILE A 46 11.76 0.77 12.02
C ILE A 46 11.30 2.05 12.75
N GLU A 47 10.61 1.90 13.87
CA GLU A 47 10.17 3.03 14.71
C GLU A 47 11.36 3.83 15.27
N ASP A 48 12.40 3.15 15.75
CA ASP A 48 13.60 3.78 16.32
C ASP A 48 14.42 4.55 15.29
N GLN A 49 14.40 4.12 14.02
CA GLN A 49 14.96 4.89 12.91
C GLN A 49 14.12 6.13 12.56
N GLY A 50 12.93 6.26 13.13
CA GLY A 50 12.05 7.40 12.97
C GLY A 50 11.09 7.31 11.79
N PHE A 51 10.94 6.14 11.17
CA PHE A 51 9.88 5.95 10.19
C PHE A 51 8.50 6.07 10.84
N PRO A 52 7.60 6.84 10.24
CA PRO A 52 6.29 7.09 10.83
C PRO A 52 5.29 5.97 10.60
N VAL A 53 5.47 5.15 9.55
CA VAL A 53 4.49 4.14 9.14
C VAL A 53 5.13 2.91 8.53
N LEU A 54 4.55 1.75 8.87
CA LEU A 54 4.79 0.45 8.27
C LEU A 54 3.51 -0.01 7.54
N TRP A 55 3.64 -0.33 6.24
CA TRP A 55 2.58 -0.92 5.42
C TRP A 55 2.78 -2.42 5.32
N ILE A 56 1.72 -3.16 5.60
CA ILE A 56 1.71 -4.63 5.54
C ILE A 56 0.69 -5.12 4.51
N PRO A 57 1.03 -6.14 3.70
CA PRO A 57 0.11 -6.75 2.75
C PRO A 57 -0.89 -7.71 3.43
N GLU A 58 -1.85 -8.19 2.64
CA GLU A 58 -2.60 -9.39 2.92
C GLU A 58 -2.68 -10.26 1.65
N GLY A 59 -1.79 -11.22 1.56
CA GLY A 59 -1.76 -12.23 0.51
C GLY A 59 -2.70 -13.40 0.78
N SER A 60 -2.73 -14.34 -0.16
CA SER A 60 -3.41 -15.63 0.05
C SER A 60 -2.48 -16.57 0.83
N GLY A 61 -2.86 -16.91 2.05
CA GLY A 61 -2.06 -17.74 2.96
C GLY A 61 -1.08 -16.94 3.84
N SER A 62 -1.07 -15.61 3.77
CA SER A 62 -0.34 -14.73 4.70
C SER A 62 -1.08 -14.58 6.03
N LYS A 63 -0.48 -13.80 6.94
CA LYS A 63 -1.12 -13.41 8.18
C LYS A 63 -2.40 -12.60 7.91
N GLU A 64 -3.43 -12.77 8.75
CA GLU A 64 -4.68 -12.00 8.66
C GLU A 64 -4.40 -10.53 8.99
N ALA A 65 -4.77 -9.61 8.10
CA ALA A 65 -4.30 -8.23 8.12
C ALA A 65 -4.61 -7.46 9.41
N LEU A 66 -5.80 -7.62 10.00
CA LEU A 66 -6.19 -6.87 11.20
C LEU A 66 -5.57 -7.45 12.47
N ALA A 67 -5.51 -8.79 12.58
CA ALA A 67 -4.81 -9.46 13.68
C ALA A 67 -3.31 -9.13 13.64
N HIS A 68 -2.70 -9.15 12.44
CA HIS A 68 -1.31 -8.80 12.23
C HIS A 68 -1.03 -7.33 12.59
N ALA A 69 -1.87 -6.40 12.11
CA ALA A 69 -1.77 -4.99 12.49
C ALA A 69 -1.87 -4.79 14.00
N GLY A 70 -2.79 -5.51 14.69
CA GLY A 70 -2.94 -5.45 16.14
C GLY A 70 -1.69 -5.90 16.89
N HIS A 71 -1.03 -6.97 16.41
CA HIS A 71 0.24 -7.43 16.98
C HIS A 71 1.36 -6.38 16.82
N LEU A 72 1.53 -5.82 15.64
CA LEU A 72 2.54 -4.79 15.37
C LEU A 72 2.28 -3.50 16.16
N LEU A 73 1.03 -3.05 16.24
CA LEU A 73 0.62 -1.89 17.03
C LEU A 73 0.90 -2.07 18.52
N SER A 74 0.67 -3.29 19.05
CA SER A 74 0.95 -3.61 20.47
C SER A 74 2.45 -3.68 20.76
N SER A 75 3.28 -3.89 19.74
CA SER A 75 4.73 -4.06 19.86
C SER A 75 5.50 -2.75 19.72
N THR A 76 4.83 -1.65 19.37
CA THR A 76 5.42 -0.33 19.11
C THR A 76 4.65 0.78 19.84
N ASP A 77 5.24 1.95 20.03
CA ASP A 77 4.65 3.05 20.80
C ASP A 77 4.06 4.16 19.91
N ARG A 78 4.69 4.43 18.77
CA ARG A 78 4.39 5.58 17.88
C ARG A 78 4.12 5.16 16.44
N LEU A 79 4.66 4.01 16.02
CA LEU A 79 4.57 3.55 14.63
C LEU A 79 3.11 3.40 14.20
N VAL A 80 2.76 4.01 13.09
CA VAL A 80 1.48 3.77 12.42
C VAL A 80 1.57 2.47 11.64
N VAL A 81 0.56 1.64 11.71
CA VAL A 81 0.45 0.44 10.87
C VAL A 81 -0.68 0.65 9.86
N ALA A 82 -0.36 0.44 8.60
CA ALA A 82 -1.31 0.54 7.49
C ALA A 82 -1.42 -0.79 6.76
N THR A 83 -2.62 -1.20 6.40
CA THR A 83 -2.78 -2.33 5.48
C THR A 83 -2.59 -1.87 4.03
N GLY A 84 -1.67 -2.49 3.31
CA GLY A 84 -1.35 -2.18 1.91
C GLY A 84 -1.46 -3.42 1.01
N ILE A 85 -2.57 -4.07 0.94
CA ILE A 85 -3.94 -3.75 1.39
C ILE A 85 -4.61 -4.95 2.08
N ALA A 86 -5.60 -4.70 2.94
CA ALA A 86 -6.52 -5.72 3.40
C ALA A 86 -7.45 -6.15 2.26
N ASN A 87 -7.58 -7.45 2.05
CA ASN A 87 -8.30 -8.00 0.91
C ASN A 87 -9.82 -8.08 1.20
N MET A 88 -10.66 -7.47 0.36
CA MET A 88 -12.11 -7.48 0.53
C MET A 88 -12.75 -8.88 0.50
N TRP A 89 -12.06 -9.89 -0.05
CA TRP A 89 -12.55 -11.26 -0.10
C TRP A 89 -12.23 -12.05 1.18
N ALA A 90 -11.34 -11.53 2.03
CA ALA A 90 -10.93 -12.19 3.26
C ALA A 90 -11.94 -12.00 4.40
N ARG A 91 -12.71 -10.92 4.37
CA ARG A 91 -13.69 -10.58 5.41
C ARG A 91 -14.86 -9.79 4.84
N ASP A 92 -16.05 -9.95 5.42
CA ASP A 92 -17.18 -9.10 5.07
C ASP A 92 -16.96 -7.65 5.53
N PRO A 93 -17.70 -6.67 4.97
CA PRO A 93 -17.47 -5.25 5.25
C PRO A 93 -17.76 -4.88 6.72
N GLN A 94 -18.68 -5.57 7.39
CA GLN A 94 -18.94 -5.32 8.81
C GLN A 94 -17.76 -5.79 9.68
N ALA A 95 -17.20 -6.96 9.40
CA ALA A 95 -16.01 -7.45 10.10
C ALA A 95 -14.81 -6.52 9.88
N ALA A 96 -14.62 -6.01 8.64
CA ALA A 96 -13.58 -5.04 8.34
C ALA A 96 -13.76 -3.72 9.12
N ALA A 97 -14.98 -3.18 9.13
CA ALA A 97 -15.31 -1.96 9.84
C ALA A 97 -15.15 -2.11 11.37
N SER A 98 -15.65 -3.22 11.93
CA SER A 98 -15.57 -3.49 13.37
C SER A 98 -14.11 -3.66 13.81
N GLY A 99 -13.32 -4.44 13.07
CA GLY A 99 -11.91 -4.64 13.37
C GLY A 99 -11.10 -3.36 13.27
N ALA A 100 -11.34 -2.54 12.22
CA ALA A 100 -10.69 -1.24 12.10
C ALA A 100 -11.02 -0.29 13.26
N ARG A 101 -12.30 -0.23 13.66
CA ARG A 101 -12.72 0.61 14.79
C ARG A 101 -12.13 0.11 16.12
N THR A 102 -12.04 -1.21 16.31
CA THR A 102 -11.41 -1.80 17.49
C THR A 102 -9.92 -1.42 17.56
N LEU A 103 -9.19 -1.53 16.44
CA LEU A 103 -7.78 -1.13 16.39
C LEU A 103 -7.62 0.39 16.57
N GLY A 104 -8.50 1.20 15.96
CA GLY A 104 -8.47 2.65 16.10
C GLY A 104 -8.76 3.15 17.50
N GLU A 105 -9.61 2.47 18.24
CA GLU A 105 -9.92 2.77 19.65
C GLU A 105 -8.77 2.35 20.56
N ALA A 106 -8.23 1.15 20.37
CA ALA A 106 -7.12 0.65 21.18
C ALA A 106 -5.79 1.40 20.90
N TYR A 107 -5.59 1.90 19.67
CA TYR A 107 -4.37 2.60 19.23
C TYR A 107 -4.71 3.91 18.51
N PRO A 108 -5.17 4.95 19.19
CA PRO A 108 -5.69 6.18 18.60
C PRO A 108 -4.73 6.81 17.59
N GLY A 109 -5.20 6.98 16.35
CA GLY A 109 -4.44 7.61 15.26
C GLY A 109 -3.30 6.77 14.67
N ARG A 110 -3.09 5.52 15.13
CA ARG A 110 -1.97 4.66 14.71
C ARG A 110 -2.36 3.57 13.72
N PHE A 111 -3.63 3.48 13.31
CA PHE A 111 -4.06 2.49 12.32
C PHE A 111 -4.67 3.16 11.09
N ILE A 112 -4.33 2.65 9.90
CA ILE A 112 -4.88 3.03 8.59
C ILE A 112 -5.44 1.77 7.93
N LEU A 113 -6.72 1.77 7.59
CA LEU A 113 -7.33 0.69 6.84
C LEU A 113 -7.19 0.95 5.33
N GLY A 114 -6.22 0.30 4.69
CA GLY A 114 -6.17 0.21 3.23
C GLY A 114 -6.92 -1.03 2.77
N VAL A 115 -7.89 -0.90 1.86
CA VAL A 115 -8.63 -2.03 1.30
C VAL A 115 -8.43 -2.15 -0.20
N GLY A 116 -8.47 -3.37 -0.71
CA GLY A 116 -8.33 -3.63 -2.13
C GLY A 116 -9.12 -4.83 -2.61
N ALA A 117 -9.39 -4.84 -3.92
CA ALA A 117 -10.07 -5.97 -4.55
C ALA A 117 -9.17 -7.23 -4.62
N GLY A 118 -7.85 -7.09 -4.47
CA GLY A 118 -6.92 -8.20 -4.64
C GLY A 118 -6.97 -8.75 -6.07
N HIS A 119 -6.94 -10.08 -6.20
CA HIS A 119 -6.85 -10.77 -7.49
C HIS A 119 -7.84 -11.93 -7.59
N GLY A 120 -8.10 -12.40 -8.82
CA GLY A 120 -9.05 -13.46 -9.08
C GLY A 120 -8.73 -14.77 -8.36
N TYR A 121 -7.46 -15.14 -8.26
CA TYR A 121 -7.04 -16.32 -7.51
C TYR A 121 -7.34 -16.21 -6.01
N SER A 122 -7.20 -15.02 -5.43
CA SER A 122 -7.53 -14.78 -4.02
C SER A 122 -9.01 -14.93 -3.73
N ALA A 123 -9.87 -14.50 -4.66
CA ALA A 123 -11.32 -14.73 -4.56
C ALA A 123 -11.66 -16.22 -4.67
N ALA A 124 -11.06 -16.91 -5.66
CA ALA A 124 -11.29 -18.34 -5.90
C ALA A 124 -10.88 -19.22 -4.69
N LEU A 125 -9.73 -18.95 -4.07
CA LEU A 125 -9.28 -19.66 -2.86
C LEU A 125 -10.25 -19.52 -1.68
N ARG A 126 -11.08 -18.48 -1.68
CA ARG A 126 -12.10 -18.22 -0.66
C ARG A 126 -13.52 -18.63 -1.12
N GLY A 127 -13.63 -19.41 -2.19
CA GLY A 127 -14.92 -19.88 -2.72
C GLY A 127 -15.77 -18.77 -3.34
N SER A 128 -15.16 -17.62 -3.66
CA SER A 128 -15.83 -16.47 -4.26
C SER A 128 -15.52 -16.37 -5.75
N THR A 129 -16.43 -15.75 -6.52
CA THR A 129 -16.25 -15.51 -7.96
C THR A 129 -15.70 -14.09 -8.19
N TRP A 130 -14.61 -14.00 -8.96
CA TRP A 130 -14.05 -12.72 -9.39
C TRP A 130 -14.92 -12.08 -10.49
N GLU A 131 -15.98 -11.43 -10.08
CA GLU A 131 -16.89 -10.74 -10.98
C GLU A 131 -17.07 -9.29 -10.55
N ARG A 132 -17.07 -8.38 -11.53
CA ARG A 132 -17.33 -6.94 -11.32
C ARG A 132 -16.58 -6.34 -10.12
N PRO A 133 -15.23 -6.46 -10.05
CA PRO A 133 -14.48 -6.07 -8.85
C PRO A 133 -14.70 -4.61 -8.45
N PHE A 134 -14.90 -3.70 -9.42
CA PHE A 134 -15.25 -2.31 -9.15
C PHE A 134 -16.61 -2.16 -8.44
N THR A 135 -17.66 -2.82 -8.96
CA THR A 135 -19.00 -2.72 -8.37
C THR A 135 -19.03 -3.33 -6.96
N ARG A 136 -18.33 -4.44 -6.77
CA ARG A 136 -18.19 -5.07 -5.44
C ARG A 136 -17.44 -4.16 -4.48
N MET A 137 -16.35 -3.53 -4.91
CA MET A 137 -15.59 -2.61 -4.06
C MET A 137 -16.42 -1.38 -3.69
N ALA A 138 -17.18 -0.81 -4.62
CA ALA A 138 -18.07 0.32 -4.31
C ALA A 138 -19.10 -0.05 -3.23
N GLY A 139 -19.77 -1.21 -3.36
CA GLY A 139 -20.69 -1.70 -2.34
C GLY A 139 -20.00 -2.08 -1.03
N TYR A 140 -18.75 -2.57 -1.09
CA TYR A 140 -17.96 -2.88 0.11
C TYR A 140 -17.61 -1.63 0.91
N VAL A 141 -17.18 -0.55 0.24
CA VAL A 141 -16.88 0.75 0.86
C VAL A 141 -18.14 1.35 1.49
N GLU A 142 -19.27 1.33 0.77
CA GLU A 142 -20.56 1.80 1.28
C GLU A 142 -21.01 1.00 2.52
N ALA A 143 -20.88 -0.32 2.49
CA ALA A 143 -21.24 -1.18 3.62
C ALA A 143 -20.30 -1.00 4.84
N ILE A 144 -19.02 -0.67 4.64
CA ILE A 144 -18.11 -0.27 5.75
C ILE A 144 -18.62 1.01 6.42
N ALA A 145 -19.07 2.00 5.63
CA ALA A 145 -19.59 3.26 6.16
C ALA A 145 -20.83 3.05 7.03
N GLU A 146 -21.74 2.18 6.58
CA GLU A 146 -23.03 1.92 7.20
C GLU A 146 -22.97 0.84 8.30
N ALA A 147 -21.82 0.17 8.48
CA ALA A 147 -21.67 -0.94 9.41
C ALA A 147 -21.99 -0.53 10.85
N PRO A 148 -22.92 -1.20 11.53
CA PRO A 148 -23.20 -0.94 12.92
C PRO A 148 -22.00 -1.30 13.81
N TYR A 149 -21.77 -0.52 14.85
CA TYR A 149 -20.72 -0.77 15.82
C TYR A 149 -21.16 -0.37 17.23
N GLY A 150 -21.18 -1.33 18.13
CA GLY A 150 -21.62 -1.13 19.51
C GLY A 150 -20.52 -0.78 20.50
N GLY A 151 -19.25 -0.79 20.07
CA GLY A 151 -18.10 -0.42 20.90
C GLY A 151 -17.87 1.10 20.96
N PRO A 152 -16.91 1.56 21.78
CA PRO A 152 -16.48 2.95 21.77
C PRO A 152 -15.96 3.36 20.38
N GLN A 153 -16.38 4.53 19.92
CA GLN A 153 -15.92 5.03 18.62
C GLN A 153 -14.46 5.50 18.73
N PRO A 154 -13.61 5.15 17.74
CA PRO A 154 -12.24 5.64 17.74
C PRO A 154 -12.20 7.16 17.54
N GLU A 155 -11.38 7.83 18.30
CA GLU A 155 -11.10 9.26 18.18
C GLU A 155 -9.57 9.46 18.06
N PRO A 156 -9.06 9.86 16.91
CA PRO A 156 -9.79 10.20 15.67
C PRO A 156 -10.32 8.96 14.91
N PRO A 157 -11.30 9.16 14.01
CA PRO A 157 -11.78 8.07 13.16
C PRO A 157 -10.67 7.47 12.31
N VAL A 158 -10.73 6.13 12.11
CA VAL A 158 -9.76 5.41 11.27
C VAL A 158 -9.88 5.82 9.80
N PRO A 159 -8.81 6.32 9.16
CA PRO A 159 -8.86 6.63 7.75
C PRO A 159 -8.93 5.36 6.90
N LEU A 160 -9.78 5.39 5.88
CA LEU A 160 -9.89 4.36 4.85
C LEU A 160 -9.17 4.82 3.59
N LEU A 161 -8.24 4.02 3.07
CA LEU A 161 -7.60 4.18 1.76
C LEU A 161 -8.01 3.04 0.83
N LEU A 162 -8.07 3.33 -0.46
CA LEU A 162 -8.48 2.34 -1.46
C LEU A 162 -7.33 2.01 -2.42
N ALA A 163 -7.03 0.71 -2.60
CA ALA A 163 -6.11 0.31 -3.66
C ALA A 163 -6.67 0.68 -5.02
N ALA A 164 -5.95 1.49 -5.78
CA ALA A 164 -6.45 2.03 -7.04
C ALA A 164 -5.35 2.21 -8.09
N LEU A 165 -5.59 1.64 -9.28
CA LEU A 165 -4.74 1.78 -10.45
C LEU A 165 -5.46 2.55 -11.57
N GLY A 166 -6.71 2.18 -11.86
CA GLY A 166 -7.47 2.75 -12.95
C GLY A 166 -8.38 3.91 -12.55
N PRO A 167 -8.82 4.72 -13.53
CA PRO A 167 -9.55 5.97 -13.26
C PRO A 167 -10.86 5.79 -12.50
N ARG A 168 -11.57 4.68 -12.72
CA ARG A 168 -12.82 4.41 -11.99
C ARG A 168 -12.60 4.17 -10.50
N MET A 169 -11.54 3.42 -10.15
CA MET A 169 -11.21 3.13 -8.76
C MET A 169 -10.61 4.37 -8.07
N LEU A 170 -9.80 5.15 -8.78
CA LEU A 170 -9.31 6.46 -8.31
C LEU A 170 -10.46 7.43 -8.04
N GLY A 171 -11.46 7.48 -8.95
CA GLY A 171 -12.66 8.29 -8.74
C GLY A 171 -13.49 7.84 -7.52
N LEU A 172 -13.61 6.53 -7.28
CA LEU A 172 -14.26 6.00 -6.08
C LEU A 172 -13.48 6.39 -4.81
N ALA A 173 -12.16 6.25 -4.83
CA ALA A 173 -11.30 6.66 -3.72
C ALA A 173 -11.45 8.15 -3.39
N ALA A 174 -11.45 9.01 -4.41
CA ALA A 174 -11.63 10.44 -4.25
C ALA A 174 -12.97 10.80 -3.59
N ALA A 175 -14.05 10.12 -4.00
CA ALA A 175 -15.41 10.46 -3.60
C ALA A 175 -15.80 9.89 -2.22
N GLN A 176 -15.26 8.74 -1.80
CA GLN A 176 -15.82 8.01 -0.66
C GLN A 176 -14.78 7.64 0.42
N THR A 177 -13.48 7.92 0.21
CA THR A 177 -12.43 7.54 1.15
C THR A 177 -11.45 8.68 1.41
N ALA A 178 -10.53 8.47 2.34
CA ALA A 178 -9.48 9.45 2.60
C ALA A 178 -8.48 9.56 1.44
N GLY A 179 -8.39 8.55 0.55
CA GLY A 179 -7.49 8.59 -0.59
C GLY A 179 -7.21 7.22 -1.20
N ALA A 180 -6.12 7.13 -1.95
CA ALA A 180 -5.72 5.94 -2.68
C ALA A 180 -4.33 5.45 -2.31
N HIS A 181 -4.12 4.13 -2.48
CA HIS A 181 -2.82 3.48 -2.48
C HIS A 181 -2.59 2.80 -3.82
N SER A 182 -1.49 3.16 -4.50
CA SER A 182 -1.10 2.57 -5.78
C SER A 182 0.14 1.69 -5.59
N TYR A 183 0.19 0.56 -6.31
CA TYR A 183 1.23 -0.43 -6.19
C TYR A 183 1.73 -0.86 -7.57
N PHE A 184 3.05 -1.08 -7.71
CA PHE A 184 3.72 -1.51 -8.93
C PHE A 184 3.42 -0.59 -10.12
N VAL A 185 3.71 0.69 -9.99
CA VAL A 185 3.37 1.74 -10.96
C VAL A 185 4.57 2.60 -11.34
N PRO A 186 4.67 3.08 -12.58
CA PRO A 186 5.67 4.08 -12.97
C PRO A 186 5.31 5.47 -12.43
N VAL A 187 6.28 6.38 -12.33
CA VAL A 187 6.07 7.79 -11.91
C VAL A 187 4.96 8.48 -12.71
N ALA A 188 4.88 8.23 -14.02
CA ALA A 188 3.82 8.76 -14.88
C ALA A 188 2.39 8.37 -14.41
N HIS A 189 2.24 7.21 -13.74
CA HIS A 189 0.96 6.84 -13.14
C HIS A 189 0.60 7.77 -11.99
N THR A 190 1.57 8.18 -11.17
CA THR A 190 1.35 9.07 -10.02
C THR A 190 0.76 10.41 -10.46
N GLU A 191 1.27 11.00 -11.55
CA GLU A 191 0.69 12.22 -12.13
C GLU A 191 -0.77 12.04 -12.56
N VAL A 192 -1.07 10.92 -13.23
CA VAL A 192 -2.43 10.61 -13.68
C VAL A 192 -3.35 10.34 -12.48
N ALA A 193 -2.85 9.61 -11.48
CA ALA A 193 -3.59 9.33 -10.24
C ALA A 193 -3.91 10.62 -9.49
N ARG A 194 -2.93 11.54 -9.34
CA ARG A 194 -3.16 12.84 -8.71
C ARG A 194 -4.21 13.67 -9.45
N ARG A 195 -4.14 13.72 -10.78
CA ARG A 195 -5.18 14.43 -11.58
C ARG A 195 -6.57 13.82 -11.41
N ALA A 196 -6.65 12.48 -11.33
CA ALA A 196 -7.93 11.78 -11.19
C ALA A 196 -8.52 11.91 -9.77
N LEU A 197 -7.67 11.93 -8.74
CA LEU A 197 -8.07 12.13 -7.35
C LEU A 197 -8.45 13.58 -7.04
N GLY A 198 -7.86 14.54 -7.74
CA GLY A 198 -7.89 15.97 -7.35
C GLY A 198 -6.85 16.29 -6.28
N PRO A 199 -6.82 17.52 -5.74
CA PRO A 199 -5.75 17.98 -4.84
C PRO A 199 -5.86 17.44 -3.41
N ASP A 200 -7.07 17.17 -2.93
CA ASP A 200 -7.32 16.94 -1.51
C ASP A 200 -7.15 15.49 -1.04
N PRO A 201 -7.63 14.44 -1.77
CA PRO A 201 -7.48 13.05 -1.34
C PRO A 201 -6.02 12.63 -1.23
N PHE A 202 -5.70 11.84 -0.20
CA PHE A 202 -4.36 11.36 0.06
C PHE A 202 -3.92 10.33 -1.00
N LEU A 203 -2.70 10.47 -1.53
CA LEU A 203 -2.13 9.53 -2.48
C LEU A 203 -0.86 8.90 -1.91
N ALA A 204 -0.95 7.62 -1.53
CA ALA A 204 0.19 6.78 -1.19
C ALA A 204 0.61 5.95 -2.40
N VAL A 205 1.90 5.88 -2.66
CA VAL A 205 2.46 5.09 -3.78
C VAL A 205 3.51 4.13 -3.22
N GLU A 206 3.39 2.85 -3.54
CA GLU A 206 4.47 1.91 -3.28
C GLU A 206 5.57 2.08 -4.33
N GLN A 207 6.83 2.02 -3.90
CA GLN A 207 8.01 1.99 -4.75
C GLN A 207 8.94 0.86 -4.34
N THR A 208 9.01 -0.14 -5.19
CA THR A 208 9.99 -1.23 -5.09
C THR A 208 11.40 -0.73 -5.40
N VAL A 209 12.34 -1.01 -4.50
CA VAL A 209 13.75 -0.63 -4.62
C VAL A 209 14.67 -1.85 -4.46
N ILE A 210 15.72 -1.92 -5.27
CA ILE A 210 16.71 -3.00 -5.29
C ILE A 210 18.08 -2.37 -5.01
N PRO A 211 18.60 -2.42 -3.78
CA PRO A 211 19.83 -1.72 -3.39
C PRO A 211 21.08 -2.49 -3.81
N LEU A 212 21.17 -2.83 -5.09
CA LEU A 212 22.28 -3.55 -5.71
C LEU A 212 22.99 -2.63 -6.72
N ALA A 213 24.32 -2.49 -6.56
CA ALA A 213 25.15 -1.70 -7.48
C ALA A 213 25.43 -2.44 -8.80
N ASP A 214 25.40 -3.76 -8.79
CA ASP A 214 25.51 -4.60 -10.00
C ASP A 214 24.16 -4.56 -10.75
N GLY A 215 24.15 -3.85 -11.89
CA GLY A 215 22.95 -3.67 -12.68
C GLY A 215 22.41 -4.95 -13.30
N ASP A 216 23.26 -5.89 -13.70
CA ASP A 216 22.84 -7.17 -14.27
C ASP A 216 22.14 -8.02 -13.20
N ARG A 217 22.72 -8.10 -12.00
CA ARG A 217 22.11 -8.80 -10.87
C ARG A 217 20.81 -8.13 -10.41
N ALA A 218 20.78 -6.81 -10.35
CA ALA A 218 19.56 -6.07 -10.01
C ALA A 218 18.43 -6.33 -11.02
N LEU A 219 18.75 -6.41 -12.29
CA LEU A 219 17.79 -6.72 -13.34
C LEU A 219 17.27 -8.16 -13.26
N GLU A 220 18.10 -9.13 -12.85
CA GLU A 220 17.63 -10.50 -12.58
C GLU A 220 16.59 -10.51 -11.44
N VAL A 221 16.89 -9.83 -10.33
CA VAL A 221 15.97 -9.68 -9.19
C VAL A 221 14.68 -8.98 -9.64
N ALA A 222 14.80 -7.89 -10.40
CA ALA A 222 13.64 -7.16 -10.93
C ALA A 222 12.75 -8.04 -11.82
N ARG A 223 13.34 -8.87 -12.70
CA ARG A 223 12.60 -9.82 -13.55
C ARG A 223 11.90 -10.90 -12.74
N SER A 224 12.57 -11.43 -11.71
CA SER A 224 11.96 -12.43 -10.83
C SER A 224 10.75 -11.85 -10.11
N TRP A 225 10.91 -10.66 -9.53
CA TRP A 225 9.85 -9.96 -8.82
C TRP A 225 8.66 -9.58 -9.71
N ALA A 226 8.92 -8.99 -10.87
CA ALA A 226 7.88 -8.53 -11.79
C ALA A 226 7.05 -9.68 -12.39
N ARG A 227 7.60 -10.89 -12.51
CA ARG A 227 6.96 -12.07 -13.09
C ARG A 227 5.56 -12.28 -12.52
N HIS A 228 5.44 -12.27 -11.19
CA HIS A 228 4.16 -12.45 -10.52
C HIS A 228 3.13 -11.36 -10.89
N TYR A 229 3.54 -10.10 -10.92
CA TYR A 229 2.64 -8.98 -11.19
C TYR A 229 2.21 -8.90 -12.66
N LEU A 230 3.11 -9.23 -13.59
CA LEU A 230 2.81 -9.19 -15.03
C LEU A 230 1.88 -10.32 -15.48
N GLU A 231 1.74 -11.39 -14.70
CA GLU A 231 0.74 -12.43 -14.89
C GLU A 231 -0.67 -12.00 -14.42
N LEU A 232 -0.78 -10.88 -13.71
CA LEU A 232 -2.03 -10.36 -13.19
C LEU A 232 -2.61 -9.28 -14.13
N PRO A 233 -3.78 -9.51 -14.74
CA PRO A 233 -4.33 -8.63 -15.78
C PRO A 233 -4.47 -7.16 -15.36
N ASN A 234 -4.80 -6.90 -14.11
CA ASN A 234 -4.96 -5.53 -13.60
C ASN A 234 -3.67 -4.70 -13.67
N TYR A 235 -2.51 -5.30 -13.45
CA TYR A 235 -1.22 -4.62 -13.57
C TYR A 235 -0.80 -4.49 -15.04
N ALA A 236 -0.85 -5.57 -15.81
CA ALA A 236 -0.50 -5.54 -17.23
C ALA A 236 -1.37 -4.53 -18.00
N ASP A 237 -2.69 -4.52 -17.77
CA ASP A 237 -3.60 -3.57 -18.40
C ASP A 237 -3.38 -2.13 -17.93
N ASN A 238 -2.98 -1.94 -16.68
CA ASN A 238 -2.60 -0.61 -16.19
C ASN A 238 -1.35 -0.11 -16.91
N LEU A 239 -0.31 -0.93 -17.02
CA LEU A 239 0.95 -0.56 -17.68
C LEU A 239 0.75 -0.24 -19.17
N ARG A 240 -0.12 -0.98 -19.87
CA ARG A 240 -0.50 -0.66 -21.26
C ARG A 240 -1.07 0.77 -21.41
N ARG A 241 -1.79 1.28 -20.42
CA ARG A 241 -2.30 2.67 -20.43
C ARG A 241 -1.18 3.71 -20.41
N PHE A 242 0.02 3.31 -19.96
CA PHE A 242 1.22 4.15 -19.92
C PHE A 242 2.17 3.89 -21.09
N GLY A 243 1.68 3.26 -22.16
CA GLY A 243 2.42 3.09 -23.42
C GLY A 243 3.39 1.91 -23.42
N PHE A 244 3.24 0.96 -22.49
CA PHE A 244 3.95 -0.30 -22.59
C PHE A 244 3.21 -1.24 -23.55
N SER A 245 3.96 -1.83 -24.48
CA SER A 245 3.45 -2.75 -25.48
C SER A 245 3.13 -4.14 -24.87
N ASP A 246 2.49 -5.00 -25.64
CA ASP A 246 2.29 -6.40 -25.25
C ASP A 246 3.61 -7.16 -25.06
N ASP A 247 4.66 -6.78 -25.78
CA ASP A 247 6.01 -7.34 -25.57
C ASP A 247 6.64 -6.83 -24.26
N ASP A 248 6.42 -5.58 -23.91
CA ASP A 248 6.92 -5.02 -22.65
C ASP A 248 6.27 -5.69 -21.43
N VAL A 249 4.96 -5.93 -21.45
CA VAL A 249 4.22 -6.54 -20.33
C VAL A 249 4.26 -8.07 -20.34
N ARG A 250 4.86 -8.70 -21.35
CA ARG A 250 5.05 -10.15 -21.35
C ARG A 250 6.06 -10.54 -20.26
N SER A 251 5.61 -11.39 -19.33
CA SER A 251 6.46 -11.89 -18.25
C SER A 251 7.81 -12.43 -18.78
N PRO A 252 8.94 -12.06 -18.22
CA PRO A 252 9.15 -11.32 -16.95
C PRO A 252 9.22 -9.79 -17.09
N GLY A 253 8.86 -9.22 -18.22
CA GLY A 253 8.88 -7.79 -18.50
C GLY A 253 10.11 -7.33 -19.28
N SER A 254 9.96 -6.25 -20.07
CA SER A 254 11.09 -5.61 -20.73
C SER A 254 11.91 -4.77 -19.73
N ASP A 255 13.19 -4.55 -20.02
CA ASP A 255 14.06 -3.73 -19.17
C ASP A 255 13.48 -2.31 -18.99
N ARG A 256 12.93 -1.72 -20.07
CA ARG A 256 12.23 -0.44 -20.03
C ARG A 256 11.08 -0.40 -19.04
N LEU A 257 10.29 -1.46 -18.95
CA LEU A 257 9.17 -1.57 -18.00
C LEU A 257 9.68 -1.70 -16.58
N LEU A 258 10.69 -2.55 -16.37
CA LEU A 258 11.28 -2.79 -15.05
C LEU A 258 11.93 -1.51 -14.50
N GLU A 259 12.70 -0.79 -15.32
CA GLU A 259 13.29 0.52 -14.97
C GLU A 259 12.25 1.59 -14.65
N ALA A 260 11.08 1.52 -15.29
CA ALA A 260 10.01 2.48 -15.03
C ALA A 260 9.25 2.20 -13.73
N THR A 261 9.11 0.94 -13.32
CA THR A 261 8.31 0.52 -12.16
C THR A 261 9.12 0.25 -10.90
N MET A 262 10.41 -0.05 -11.06
CA MET A 262 11.34 -0.32 -9.97
C MET A 262 12.58 0.57 -10.12
N VAL A 263 13.36 0.69 -9.06
CA VAL A 263 14.64 1.38 -9.09
C VAL A 263 15.71 0.53 -8.42
N TRP A 264 16.90 0.53 -9.00
CA TRP A 264 18.06 -0.15 -8.41
C TRP A 264 19.29 0.75 -8.39
N GLY A 265 20.26 0.37 -7.55
CA GLY A 265 21.50 1.11 -7.34
C GLY A 265 21.67 1.58 -5.90
N GLY A 266 22.49 2.63 -5.73
CA GLY A 266 22.75 3.22 -4.42
C GLY A 266 21.59 4.10 -3.91
N VAL A 267 21.76 4.60 -2.70
CA VAL A 267 20.78 5.45 -2.00
C VAL A 267 20.36 6.65 -2.83
N ASP A 268 21.29 7.29 -3.55
CA ASP A 268 20.97 8.47 -4.38
C ASP A 268 19.92 8.17 -5.47
N ALA A 269 20.04 7.02 -6.14
CA ALA A 269 19.07 6.61 -7.18
C ALA A 269 17.68 6.34 -6.56
N ILE A 270 17.63 5.74 -5.37
CA ILE A 270 16.39 5.49 -4.63
C ILE A 270 15.75 6.81 -4.22
N VAL A 271 16.53 7.72 -3.66
CA VAL A 271 16.07 9.06 -3.23
C VAL A 271 15.52 9.86 -4.41
N GLU A 272 16.21 9.83 -5.57
CA GLU A 272 15.74 10.49 -6.80
C GLU A 272 14.38 9.93 -7.25
N ARG A 273 14.20 8.61 -7.22
CA ARG A 273 12.93 7.98 -7.58
C ARG A 273 11.80 8.34 -6.60
N VAL A 274 12.08 8.35 -5.29
CA VAL A 274 11.10 8.76 -4.28
C VAL A 274 10.68 10.22 -4.51
N ARG A 275 11.65 11.13 -4.74
CA ARG A 275 11.37 12.52 -5.07
C ARG A 275 10.54 12.66 -6.34
N ALA A 276 10.85 11.90 -7.36
CA ALA A 276 10.07 11.91 -8.61
C ALA A 276 8.59 11.58 -8.38
N HIS A 277 8.26 10.61 -7.51
CA HIS A 277 6.87 10.35 -7.14
C HIS A 277 6.23 11.48 -6.33
N LEU A 278 6.97 12.08 -5.39
CA LEU A 278 6.48 13.22 -4.60
C LEU A 278 6.23 14.43 -5.51
N ASP A 279 7.14 14.75 -6.43
CA ASP A 279 7.01 15.84 -7.41
C ASP A 279 5.85 15.58 -8.38
N ALA A 280 5.58 14.32 -8.71
CA ALA A 280 4.43 13.88 -9.50
C ALA A 280 3.09 13.97 -8.74
N GLY A 281 3.13 14.33 -7.46
CA GLY A 281 1.94 14.59 -6.63
C GLY A 281 1.56 13.49 -5.66
N ALA A 282 2.44 12.52 -5.38
CA ALA A 282 2.24 11.64 -4.23
C ALA A 282 2.33 12.44 -2.92
N ASP A 283 1.48 12.14 -1.95
CA ASP A 283 1.63 12.66 -0.58
C ASP A 283 2.61 11.80 0.23
N HIS A 284 2.76 10.54 -0.19
CA HIS A 284 3.53 9.54 0.54
C HIS A 284 4.07 8.46 -0.39
N VAL A 285 5.30 8.05 -0.18
CA VAL A 285 5.93 6.92 -0.88
C VAL A 285 6.29 5.84 0.12
N CYS A 286 5.73 4.65 -0.06
CA CYS A 286 6.05 3.47 0.73
C CYS A 286 7.20 2.73 0.05
N VAL A 287 8.37 2.72 0.66
CA VAL A 287 9.56 2.07 0.10
C VAL A 287 9.54 0.59 0.45
N GLN A 288 9.58 -0.24 -0.59
CA GLN A 288 9.69 -1.70 -0.47
C GLN A 288 11.07 -2.15 -0.96
N VAL A 289 11.88 -2.68 -0.05
CA VAL A 289 13.20 -3.20 -0.39
C VAL A 289 13.10 -4.67 -0.76
N ILE A 290 13.68 -5.03 -1.91
CA ILE A 290 13.89 -6.42 -2.33
C ILE A 290 15.36 -6.61 -2.70
N GLU A 291 15.95 -7.75 -2.38
CA GLU A 291 17.37 -8.05 -2.67
C GLU A 291 17.57 -9.34 -3.44
N ASP A 292 16.64 -10.27 -3.30
CA ASP A 292 16.69 -11.58 -3.92
C ASP A 292 15.30 -12.00 -4.44
N GLU A 293 15.23 -13.20 -4.94
CA GLU A 293 14.01 -13.77 -5.52
C GLU A 293 12.93 -14.04 -4.48
N ASP A 294 13.29 -14.17 -3.21
CA ASP A 294 12.38 -14.46 -2.10
C ASP A 294 11.76 -13.18 -1.52
N GLY A 295 12.38 -12.01 -1.75
CA GLY A 295 11.82 -10.69 -1.45
C GLY A 295 11.50 -10.41 0.04
N ALA A 296 11.96 -11.25 0.93
CA ALA A 296 11.49 -11.32 2.32
C ALA A 296 12.43 -10.63 3.33
N THR A 297 13.12 -9.56 2.94
CA THR A 297 14.10 -8.89 3.80
C THR A 297 13.70 -7.45 4.11
N VAL A 298 13.95 -6.99 5.34
CA VAL A 298 13.91 -5.58 5.70
C VAL A 298 15.36 -5.08 5.85
N ARG A 299 15.81 -4.25 4.93
CA ARG A 299 17.14 -3.62 4.94
C ARG A 299 17.07 -2.30 5.71
N LEU A 300 17.18 -2.43 7.03
CA LEU A 300 17.14 -1.27 7.93
C LEU A 300 18.25 -0.26 7.66
N ASP A 301 19.43 -0.70 7.23
CA ASP A 301 20.56 0.15 6.85
C ASP A 301 20.23 1.03 5.64
N VAL A 302 19.74 0.43 4.56
CA VAL A 302 19.32 1.15 3.34
C VAL A 302 18.17 2.11 3.65
N LEU A 303 17.16 1.63 4.37
CA LEU A 303 16.01 2.44 4.74
C LEU A 303 16.44 3.67 5.56
N ALA A 304 17.35 3.52 6.54
CA ALA A 304 17.86 4.62 7.35
C ALA A 304 18.55 5.69 6.51
N GLU A 305 19.40 5.29 5.55
CA GLU A 305 20.11 6.21 4.66
C GLU A 305 19.13 6.95 3.73
N VAL A 306 18.17 6.24 3.13
CA VAL A 306 17.12 6.86 2.29
C VAL A 306 16.30 7.86 3.09
N PHE A 307 15.88 7.48 4.31
CA PHE A 307 15.08 8.35 5.16
C PHE A 307 15.87 9.61 5.59
N ALA A 308 17.15 9.46 5.93
CA ALA A 308 18.00 10.60 6.29
C ALA A 308 18.20 11.58 5.12
N ALA A 309 18.30 11.08 3.89
CA ALA A 309 18.48 11.91 2.68
C ALA A 309 17.18 12.62 2.21
N LEU A 310 16.02 12.23 2.73
CA LEU A 310 14.71 12.82 2.40
C LEU A 310 14.18 13.79 3.48
N ARG A 311 14.82 13.85 4.64
CA ARG A 311 14.58 14.84 5.68
C ARG A 311 15.21 16.18 5.32
#